data_c6028bfd920dd96fcab2164c6f8263f0
#
_entry.id   c6028bfd920dd96fcab2164c6f8263f0
#
_cell.length_a   1.000
_cell.length_b   1.000
_cell.length_c   1.000
_cell.angle_alpha   90.00
_cell.angle_beta   90.00
_cell.angle_gamma   90.00
#
_symmetry.space_group_name_H-M   'P 1'
#
loop_
_entity.id
_entity.type
_entity.pdbx_description
1 polymer ?
#
loop_
_entity_poly.entity_id
_entity_poly.type
_entity_poly.pdbx_seq_one_letter_code
_entity_poly.pdbx_strand_id
1 'polypeptide(L)'
;MACEPWQSQLDAYLDGELPAESMRAVDAHLRTCPTCTADALARVQLKRTIKTARSRFTPSPEFRNQVQKKIATKQPRMWSFGWAVAAALVILLMAGSLVTYFEKQSLRQQLLYSELADLHVSTLASVNPVDVVSSDRHTVKPWFQGKIPFTFNLPKLQNTDFTLLGGRVAYLGQAPGAELIYQIRKHQISVFLFPEDLVGLGARSNITKERSFNVETWTQDGLRYVVFGDAAPEDFHNLATLLKAAARS
;
A
#
# COMPACT_ATOMS: atom_id res chain seq x y z
N MET A 1 -61.56 12.27 56.48
CA MET A 1 -60.40 11.38 56.18
C MET A 1 -60.37 10.80 54.77
N ALA A 2 -61.25 11.24 53.86
CA ALA A 2 -61.23 10.72 52.48
C ALA A 2 -60.15 11.35 51.55
N CYS A 3 -59.36 12.34 52.06
CA CYS A 3 -58.38 13.08 51.23
C CYS A 3 -56.92 12.66 51.44
N GLU A 4 -56.63 11.85 52.45
CA GLU A 4 -55.25 11.49 52.85
C GLU A 4 -54.42 10.81 51.72
N PRO A 5 -54.94 9.87 50.95
CA PRO A 5 -54.20 9.28 49.82
C PRO A 5 -53.87 10.28 48.72
N TRP A 6 -54.71 11.29 48.54
CA TRP A 6 -54.51 12.32 47.47
C TRP A 6 -53.52 13.39 47.88
N GLN A 7 -53.54 13.79 49.19
CA GLN A 7 -52.60 14.80 49.71
C GLN A 7 -51.15 14.35 49.61
N SER A 8 -50.87 13.06 49.82
CA SER A 8 -49.54 12.51 49.69
C SER A 8 -48.99 12.52 48.26
N GLN A 9 -49.88 12.57 47.25
CA GLN A 9 -49.51 12.55 45.83
C GLN A 9 -49.46 13.95 45.25
N LEU A 10 -49.89 15.01 45.94
CA LEU A 10 -50.00 16.36 45.40
C LEU A 10 -48.65 16.92 44.93
N ASP A 11 -47.57 16.67 45.64
CA ASP A 11 -46.26 17.19 45.27
C ASP A 11 -45.74 16.52 43.96
N ALA A 12 -45.83 15.20 43.87
CA ALA A 12 -45.48 14.46 42.68
C ALA A 12 -46.39 14.80 41.47
N TYR A 13 -47.68 15.06 41.74
CA TYR A 13 -48.61 15.55 40.72
C TYR A 13 -48.19 16.92 40.19
N LEU A 14 -47.87 17.85 41.07
CA LEU A 14 -47.49 19.23 40.67
C LEU A 14 -46.09 19.27 40.00
N ASP A 15 -45.23 18.28 40.20
CA ASP A 15 -43.93 18.15 39.57
C ASP A 15 -43.97 17.30 38.27
N GLY A 16 -45.12 16.70 37.95
CA GLY A 16 -45.29 15.88 36.76
C GLY A 16 -44.61 14.51 36.84
N GLU A 17 -44.35 14.00 38.05
CA GLU A 17 -43.62 12.76 38.34
C GLU A 17 -44.52 11.52 38.44
N LEU A 18 -45.87 11.72 38.44
CA LEU A 18 -46.81 10.61 38.49
C LEU A 18 -47.02 9.94 37.16
N PRO A 19 -47.28 8.62 37.14
CA PRO A 19 -47.77 7.92 35.95
C PRO A 19 -49.08 8.53 35.42
N ALA A 20 -49.35 8.46 34.12
CA ALA A 20 -50.46 9.12 33.45
C ALA A 20 -51.85 8.74 34.05
N GLU A 21 -52.00 7.52 34.55
CA GLU A 21 -53.25 7.05 35.18
C GLU A 21 -53.45 7.71 36.52
N SER A 22 -52.42 7.74 37.35
CA SER A 22 -52.44 8.42 38.66
C SER A 22 -52.67 9.92 38.50
N MET A 23 -52.06 10.56 37.51
CA MET A 23 -52.27 11.99 37.16
C MET A 23 -53.75 12.27 36.93
N ARG A 24 -54.44 11.42 36.10
CA ARG A 24 -55.90 11.57 35.83
C ARG A 24 -56.73 11.39 37.08
N ALA A 25 -56.37 10.44 37.95
CA ALA A 25 -57.11 10.16 39.16
C ALA A 25 -57.02 11.33 40.16
N VAL A 26 -55.81 11.92 40.34
CA VAL A 26 -55.59 13.14 41.16
C VAL A 26 -56.33 14.31 40.56
N ASP A 27 -56.31 14.53 39.23
CA ASP A 27 -56.98 15.61 38.56
C ASP A 27 -58.54 15.52 38.76
N ALA A 28 -59.09 14.31 38.62
CA ALA A 28 -60.52 14.08 38.87
C ALA A 28 -60.90 14.41 40.34
N HIS A 29 -60.06 14.02 41.30
CA HIS A 29 -60.31 14.32 42.71
C HIS A 29 -60.19 15.83 43.01
N LEU A 30 -59.25 16.53 42.44
CA LEU A 30 -59.07 17.96 42.62
C LEU A 30 -60.28 18.77 42.07
N ARG A 31 -60.97 18.30 41.03
CA ARG A 31 -62.20 18.94 40.50
C ARG A 31 -63.39 18.82 41.44
N THR A 32 -63.39 17.86 42.36
CA THR A 32 -64.53 17.60 43.23
C THR A 32 -64.26 17.94 44.69
N CYS A 33 -63.03 18.08 45.11
CA CYS A 33 -62.64 18.31 46.50
C CYS A 33 -62.02 19.71 46.72
N PRO A 34 -62.72 20.66 47.29
CA PRO A 34 -62.24 22.03 47.49
C PRO A 34 -61.02 22.11 48.43
N THR A 35 -60.92 21.21 49.43
CA THR A 35 -59.82 21.18 50.37
C THR A 35 -58.52 20.82 49.69
N CYS A 36 -58.49 19.76 48.88
CA CYS A 36 -57.30 19.35 48.17
C CYS A 36 -56.92 20.38 47.06
N THR A 37 -57.90 21.01 46.44
CA THR A 37 -57.64 22.10 45.47
C THR A 37 -57.00 23.31 46.16
N ALA A 38 -57.44 23.69 47.33
CA ALA A 38 -56.84 24.77 48.12
C ALA A 38 -55.39 24.44 48.54
N ASP A 39 -55.13 23.18 48.93
CA ASP A 39 -53.78 22.69 49.29
C ASP A 39 -52.86 22.68 48.05
N ALA A 40 -53.32 22.18 46.95
CA ALA A 40 -52.59 22.23 45.66
C ALA A 40 -52.24 23.65 45.27
N LEU A 41 -53.20 24.60 45.38
CA LEU A 41 -52.97 26.00 45.06
C LEU A 41 -51.93 26.65 45.96
N ALA A 42 -52.00 26.35 47.29
CA ALA A 42 -51.00 26.83 48.26
C ALA A 42 -49.59 26.33 47.90
N ARG A 43 -49.43 25.08 47.55
CA ARG A 43 -48.17 24.51 47.08
C ARG A 43 -47.65 25.17 45.79
N VAL A 44 -48.52 25.42 44.82
CA VAL A 44 -48.16 26.15 43.60
C VAL A 44 -47.68 27.58 43.95
N GLN A 45 -48.38 28.27 44.85
CA GLN A 45 -48.00 29.63 45.26
C GLN A 45 -46.63 29.60 45.98
N LEU A 46 -46.39 28.62 46.84
CA LEU A 46 -45.08 28.44 47.51
C LEU A 46 -43.96 28.22 46.47
N LYS A 47 -44.18 27.31 45.51
CA LYS A 47 -43.21 27.06 44.43
C LYS A 47 -42.91 28.32 43.60
N ARG A 48 -43.93 29.15 43.30
CA ARG A 48 -43.75 30.43 42.62
C ARG A 48 -42.94 31.40 43.45
N THR A 49 -43.19 31.52 44.75
CA THR A 49 -42.43 32.39 45.65
C THR A 49 -40.96 31.96 45.77
N ILE A 50 -40.70 30.67 45.87
CA ILE A 50 -39.33 30.12 45.86
C ILE A 50 -38.66 30.43 44.55
N LYS A 51 -39.34 30.23 43.44
CA LYS A 51 -38.79 30.52 42.07
C LYS A 51 -38.44 32.01 41.92
N THR A 52 -39.26 32.92 42.46
CA THR A 52 -38.99 34.36 42.44
C THR A 52 -37.80 34.73 43.37
N ALA A 53 -37.71 34.09 44.54
CA ALA A 53 -36.59 34.30 45.46
C ALA A 53 -35.26 33.77 44.87
N ARG A 54 -35.29 32.74 44.01
CA ARG A 54 -34.11 32.19 43.35
C ARG A 54 -33.30 33.23 42.59
N SER A 55 -33.94 34.24 42.03
CA SER A 55 -33.24 35.28 41.25
C SER A 55 -32.28 36.12 42.09
N ARG A 56 -32.40 36.06 43.44
CA ARG A 56 -31.53 36.79 44.38
C ARG A 56 -30.22 36.00 44.69
N PHE A 57 -30.13 34.72 44.29
CA PHE A 57 -29.00 33.86 44.58
C PHE A 57 -28.43 33.35 43.29
N THR A 58 -27.60 34.15 42.63
CA THR A 58 -26.83 33.76 41.48
C THR A 58 -25.50 33.17 41.95
N PRO A 59 -25.22 31.88 41.68
CA PRO A 59 -23.94 31.28 42.05
C PRO A 59 -22.81 31.91 41.23
N SER A 60 -21.63 32.06 41.87
CA SER A 60 -20.47 32.62 41.18
C SER A 60 -20.06 31.76 39.94
N PRO A 61 -19.44 32.38 38.93
CA PRO A 61 -18.94 31.64 37.76
C PRO A 61 -17.98 30.51 38.15
N GLU A 62 -17.16 30.73 39.18
CA GLU A 62 -16.19 29.72 39.69
C GLU A 62 -16.92 28.51 40.27
N PHE A 63 -17.97 28.74 41.09
CA PHE A 63 -18.78 27.66 41.63
C PHE A 63 -19.49 26.86 40.54
N ARG A 64 -20.05 27.53 39.54
CA ARG A 64 -20.66 26.83 38.39
C ARG A 64 -19.65 25.96 37.67
N ASN A 65 -18.45 26.47 37.38
CA ASN A 65 -17.38 25.74 36.72
C ASN A 65 -16.90 24.54 37.54
N GLN A 66 -16.83 24.69 38.91
CA GLN A 66 -16.47 23.58 39.76
C GLN A 66 -17.52 22.47 39.77
N VAL A 67 -18.80 22.83 39.78
CA VAL A 67 -19.92 21.88 39.73
C VAL A 67 -19.94 21.19 38.35
N GLN A 68 -19.82 21.97 37.28
CA GLN A 68 -19.76 21.39 35.94
C GLN A 68 -18.58 20.43 35.74
N LYS A 69 -17.39 20.76 36.27
CA LYS A 69 -16.23 19.84 36.25
C LYS A 69 -16.46 18.57 37.05
N LYS A 70 -17.22 18.63 38.15
CA LYS A 70 -17.56 17.44 38.97
C LYS A 70 -18.65 16.57 38.33
N ILE A 71 -19.62 17.23 37.64
CA ILE A 71 -20.74 16.55 36.95
C ILE A 71 -20.31 16.03 35.58
N ALA A 72 -19.34 16.71 34.92
CA ALA A 72 -18.76 16.19 33.73
C ALA A 72 -18.13 14.82 34.05
N THR A 73 -18.93 13.79 33.89
CA THR A 73 -18.48 12.41 34.00
C THR A 73 -17.28 12.29 33.10
N LYS A 74 -16.13 11.90 33.64
CA LYS A 74 -14.98 11.46 32.86
C LYS A 74 -15.51 10.40 31.92
N GLN A 75 -15.82 10.78 30.69
CA GLN A 75 -16.02 9.78 29.64
C GLN A 75 -14.77 8.88 29.67
N PRO A 76 -14.92 7.59 29.89
CA PRO A 76 -13.78 6.72 29.99
C PRO A 76 -13.03 6.82 28.64
N ARG A 77 -11.79 7.29 28.69
CA ARG A 77 -10.85 7.44 27.57
C ARG A 77 -10.48 6.08 26.95
N MET A 78 -11.21 5.03 27.35
CA MET A 78 -11.01 3.65 26.88
C MET A 78 -11.28 3.48 25.39
N TRP A 79 -12.13 4.31 24.79
CA TRP A 79 -12.42 4.20 23.34
C TRP A 79 -11.23 4.63 22.47
N SER A 80 -10.45 5.61 22.92
CA SER A 80 -9.24 6.03 22.21
C SER A 80 -8.12 4.97 22.25
N PHE A 81 -8.06 4.16 23.30
CA PHE A 81 -7.05 3.10 23.43
C PHE A 81 -7.35 1.93 22.49
N GLY A 82 -8.61 1.55 22.32
CA GLY A 82 -9.01 0.52 21.36
C GLY A 82 -8.68 0.88 19.91
N TRP A 83 -8.91 2.13 19.52
CA TRP A 83 -8.55 2.62 18.18
C TRP A 83 -7.04 2.70 17.97
N ALA A 84 -6.27 3.07 18.99
CA ALA A 84 -4.81 3.09 18.92
C ALA A 84 -4.23 1.69 18.74
N VAL A 85 -4.75 0.68 19.46
CA VAL A 85 -4.34 -0.72 19.30
C VAL A 85 -4.73 -1.26 17.91
N ALA A 86 -5.95 -0.98 17.46
CA ALA A 86 -6.38 -1.39 16.11
C ALA A 86 -5.51 -0.75 15.01
N ALA A 87 -5.19 0.55 15.13
CA ALA A 87 -4.30 1.23 14.19
C ALA A 87 -2.88 0.64 14.22
N ALA A 88 -2.35 0.33 15.39
CA ALA A 88 -1.03 -0.30 15.53
C ALA A 88 -0.99 -1.70 14.88
N LEU A 89 -2.03 -2.50 15.04
CA LEU A 89 -2.14 -3.81 14.39
C LEU A 89 -2.22 -3.69 12.86
N VAL A 90 -2.97 -2.73 12.33
CA VAL A 90 -3.04 -2.48 10.89
C VAL A 90 -1.67 -2.07 10.34
N ILE A 91 -0.96 -1.17 11.05
CA ILE A 91 0.39 -0.74 10.65
C ILE A 91 1.36 -1.93 10.65
N LEU A 92 1.32 -2.80 11.68
CA LEU A 92 2.15 -3.99 11.76
C LEU A 92 1.87 -4.98 10.61
N LEU A 93 0.60 -5.21 10.28
CA LEU A 93 0.21 -6.06 9.15
C LEU A 93 0.65 -5.47 7.82
N MET A 94 0.50 -4.16 7.63
CA MET A 94 0.98 -3.47 6.42
C MET A 94 2.51 -3.53 6.31
N ALA A 95 3.23 -3.28 7.40
CA ALA A 95 4.68 -3.39 7.42
C ALA A 95 5.16 -4.81 7.12
N GLY A 96 4.54 -5.83 7.73
CA GLY A 96 4.83 -7.23 7.46
C GLY A 96 4.57 -7.63 6.01
N SER A 97 3.43 -7.19 5.43
CA SER A 97 3.11 -7.45 4.03
C SER A 97 4.10 -6.75 3.07
N LEU A 98 4.54 -5.55 3.41
CA LEU A 98 5.50 -4.79 2.62
C LEU A 98 6.88 -5.48 2.63
N VAL A 99 7.35 -5.93 3.78
CA VAL A 99 8.61 -6.69 3.91
C VAL A 99 8.56 -7.96 3.08
N THR A 100 7.51 -8.77 3.21
CA THR A 100 7.36 -10.01 2.43
C THR A 100 7.25 -9.76 0.93
N TYR A 101 6.64 -8.64 0.53
CA TYR A 101 6.57 -8.23 -0.87
C TYR A 101 7.97 -7.92 -1.44
N PHE A 102 8.77 -7.12 -0.72
CA PHE A 102 10.14 -6.79 -1.15
C PHE A 102 11.06 -8.01 -1.14
N GLU A 103 10.96 -8.89 -0.14
CA GLU A 103 11.73 -10.15 -0.09
C GLU A 103 11.42 -11.05 -1.28
N LYS A 104 10.13 -11.25 -1.61
CA LYS A 104 9.72 -12.04 -2.78
C LYS A 104 10.22 -11.44 -4.09
N GLN A 105 10.18 -10.12 -4.22
CA GLN A 105 10.68 -9.42 -5.41
C GLN A 105 12.20 -9.57 -5.53
N SER A 106 12.95 -9.43 -4.44
CA SER A 106 14.41 -9.61 -4.40
C SER A 106 14.79 -11.04 -4.75
N LEU A 107 14.12 -12.04 -4.15
CA LEU A 107 14.36 -13.44 -4.44
C LEU A 107 14.09 -13.78 -5.92
N ARG A 108 12.98 -13.29 -6.45
CA ARG A 108 12.64 -13.49 -7.87
C ARG A 108 13.71 -12.90 -8.80
N GLN A 109 14.23 -11.72 -8.51
CA GLN A 109 15.31 -11.11 -9.28
C GLN A 109 16.58 -11.96 -9.21
N GLN A 110 16.96 -12.44 -8.02
CA GLN A 110 18.13 -13.31 -7.86
C GLN A 110 18.01 -14.60 -8.67
N LEU A 111 16.83 -15.23 -8.68
CA LEU A 111 16.57 -16.43 -9.47
C LEU A 111 16.72 -16.17 -10.97
N LEU A 112 16.18 -15.04 -11.47
CA LEU A 112 16.29 -14.69 -12.89
C LEU A 112 17.74 -14.39 -13.31
N TYR A 113 18.52 -13.69 -12.48
CA TYR A 113 19.95 -13.48 -12.75
C TYR A 113 20.74 -14.79 -12.68
N SER A 114 20.38 -15.70 -11.76
CA SER A 114 20.95 -17.04 -11.72
C SER A 114 20.70 -17.84 -12.99
N GLU A 115 19.47 -17.78 -13.52
CA GLU A 115 19.09 -18.43 -14.76
C GLU A 115 19.85 -17.86 -15.97
N LEU A 116 20.04 -16.53 -16.02
CA LEU A 116 20.87 -15.88 -17.04
C LEU A 116 22.33 -16.30 -16.96
N ALA A 117 22.87 -16.44 -15.73
CA ALA A 117 24.23 -16.98 -15.55
C ALA A 117 24.35 -18.40 -16.04
N ASP A 118 23.37 -19.26 -15.74
CA ASP A 118 23.35 -20.64 -16.18
C ASP A 118 23.22 -20.73 -17.73
N LEU A 119 22.41 -19.88 -18.34
CA LEU A 119 22.32 -19.77 -19.81
C LEU A 119 23.67 -19.37 -20.40
N HIS A 120 24.32 -18.32 -19.89
CA HIS A 120 25.62 -17.87 -20.37
C HIS A 120 26.68 -18.97 -20.24
N VAL A 121 26.79 -19.62 -19.06
CA VAL A 121 27.76 -20.70 -18.85
C VAL A 121 27.48 -21.90 -19.74
N SER A 122 26.21 -22.27 -19.94
CA SER A 122 25.83 -23.37 -20.83
C SER A 122 26.18 -23.05 -22.28
N THR A 123 26.04 -21.79 -22.69
CA THR A 123 26.44 -21.33 -24.02
C THR A 123 27.96 -21.41 -24.21
N LEU A 124 28.74 -20.96 -23.21
CA LEU A 124 30.23 -21.07 -23.25
C LEU A 124 30.71 -22.52 -23.29
N ALA A 125 30.02 -23.44 -22.60
CA ALA A 125 30.37 -24.83 -22.54
C ALA A 125 29.87 -25.63 -23.76
N SER A 126 29.05 -25.06 -24.61
CA SER A 126 28.44 -25.74 -25.78
C SER A 126 29.41 -25.85 -26.91
N VAL A 127 29.40 -26.99 -27.61
CA VAL A 127 30.09 -27.16 -28.87
C VAL A 127 29.51 -26.24 -29.95
N ASN A 128 28.20 -25.96 -29.88
CA ASN A 128 27.49 -25.04 -30.79
C ASN A 128 26.86 -23.91 -29.93
N PRO A 129 27.60 -22.84 -29.63
CA PRO A 129 27.12 -21.78 -28.75
C PRO A 129 25.99 -20.93 -29.35
N VAL A 130 25.81 -20.96 -30.67
CA VAL A 130 24.82 -20.21 -31.44
C VAL A 130 24.06 -21.08 -32.41
N ASP A 131 22.80 -20.78 -32.67
CA ASP A 131 21.98 -21.47 -33.67
C ASP A 131 22.16 -20.86 -35.07
N VAL A 132 22.44 -19.55 -35.11
CA VAL A 132 22.85 -18.86 -36.32
C VAL A 132 24.28 -18.34 -36.18
N VAL A 133 25.19 -18.91 -36.93
CA VAL A 133 26.62 -18.49 -36.93
C VAL A 133 26.79 -17.41 -38.01
N SER A 134 26.98 -16.17 -37.61
CA SER A 134 27.26 -15.06 -38.51
C SER A 134 27.72 -13.83 -37.75
N SER A 135 28.72 -13.16 -38.31
CA SER A 135 29.14 -11.82 -37.86
C SER A 135 28.35 -10.69 -38.52
N ASP A 136 27.51 -11.04 -39.51
CA ASP A 136 26.71 -10.07 -40.25
C ASP A 136 25.31 -9.92 -39.62
N ARG A 137 25.03 -8.70 -39.18
CA ARG A 137 23.70 -8.32 -38.64
C ARG A 137 22.54 -8.56 -39.61
N HIS A 138 22.81 -8.49 -40.92
CA HIS A 138 21.81 -8.74 -41.97
C HIS A 138 21.46 -10.21 -42.15
N THR A 139 22.26 -11.10 -41.57
CA THR A 139 21.98 -12.54 -41.48
C THR A 139 21.34 -12.88 -40.16
N VAL A 140 21.90 -12.37 -39.04
CA VAL A 140 21.45 -12.72 -37.68
C VAL A 140 20.06 -12.16 -37.40
N LYS A 141 19.79 -10.89 -37.70
CA LYS A 141 18.48 -10.27 -37.37
C LYS A 141 17.30 -10.97 -38.07
N PRO A 142 17.31 -11.25 -39.40
CA PRO A 142 16.21 -11.95 -40.06
C PRO A 142 16.01 -13.39 -39.57
N TRP A 143 17.05 -14.05 -39.06
CA TRP A 143 16.94 -15.42 -38.55
C TRP A 143 15.99 -15.53 -37.36
N PHE A 144 15.88 -14.45 -36.53
CA PHE A 144 14.97 -14.41 -35.41
C PHE A 144 13.50 -14.18 -35.78
N GLN A 145 13.22 -13.74 -37.03
CA GLN A 145 11.85 -13.50 -37.46
C GLN A 145 11.00 -14.76 -37.40
N GLY A 146 9.84 -14.66 -36.74
CA GLY A 146 8.93 -15.77 -36.52
C GLY A 146 9.35 -16.74 -35.42
N LYS A 147 10.53 -16.55 -34.78
CA LYS A 147 11.01 -17.37 -33.66
C LYS A 147 10.81 -16.68 -32.32
N ILE A 148 10.82 -15.35 -32.30
CA ILE A 148 10.55 -14.52 -31.11
C ILE A 148 9.44 -13.50 -31.45
N PRO A 149 8.65 -13.04 -30.43
CA PRO A 149 7.48 -12.17 -30.66
C PRO A 149 7.82 -10.68 -30.85
N PHE A 150 9.09 -10.33 -30.98
CA PHE A 150 9.56 -8.95 -31.14
C PHE A 150 10.69 -8.85 -32.18
N THR A 151 11.05 -7.62 -32.51
CA THR A 151 12.19 -7.32 -33.36
C THR A 151 13.15 -6.39 -32.66
N PHE A 152 14.42 -6.43 -33.03
CA PHE A 152 15.47 -5.60 -32.46
C PHE A 152 16.48 -5.18 -33.53
N ASN A 153 17.28 -4.17 -33.24
CA ASN A 153 18.34 -3.72 -34.12
C ASN A 153 19.72 -4.13 -33.57
N LEU A 154 20.62 -4.42 -34.46
CA LEU A 154 22.01 -4.78 -34.18
C LEU A 154 22.96 -3.62 -34.52
N PRO A 155 23.99 -3.35 -33.69
CA PRO A 155 24.94 -2.30 -33.93
C PRO A 155 25.83 -2.61 -35.14
N LYS A 156 26.38 -1.54 -35.74
CA LYS A 156 27.50 -1.66 -36.67
C LYS A 156 28.76 -1.82 -35.85
N LEU A 157 29.48 -2.91 -36.03
CA LEU A 157 30.71 -3.23 -35.29
C LEU A 157 32.00 -2.85 -36.00
N GLN A 158 31.88 -2.24 -37.20
CA GLN A 158 33.05 -1.79 -37.93
C GLN A 158 33.85 -0.77 -37.11
N ASN A 159 35.15 -0.96 -37.08
CA ASN A 159 36.08 -0.15 -36.27
C ASN A 159 35.84 -0.24 -34.72
N THR A 160 35.33 -1.36 -34.27
CA THR A 160 35.24 -1.68 -32.84
C THR A 160 36.00 -2.97 -32.53
N ASP A 161 36.33 -3.20 -31.26
CA ASP A 161 37.00 -4.46 -30.85
C ASP A 161 36.00 -5.61 -30.67
N PHE A 162 34.71 -5.38 -30.93
CA PHE A 162 33.68 -6.39 -30.77
C PHE A 162 33.42 -7.14 -32.07
N THR A 163 33.25 -8.45 -31.95
CA THR A 163 32.81 -9.33 -33.04
C THR A 163 31.56 -10.05 -32.63
N LEU A 164 30.51 -9.97 -33.48
CA LEU A 164 29.32 -10.79 -33.30
C LEU A 164 29.65 -12.23 -33.74
N LEU A 165 29.45 -13.21 -32.91
CA LEU A 165 29.62 -14.63 -33.24
C LEU A 165 28.33 -15.23 -33.80
N GLY A 166 27.18 -14.70 -33.38
CA GLY A 166 25.88 -15.17 -33.84
C GLY A 166 24.81 -14.97 -32.77
N GLY A 167 23.74 -15.74 -32.87
CA GLY A 167 22.67 -15.70 -31.90
C GLY A 167 21.89 -17.00 -31.79
N ARG A 168 21.07 -17.11 -30.74
CA ARG A 168 20.17 -18.21 -30.49
C ARG A 168 18.90 -17.74 -29.83
N VAL A 169 17.85 -18.56 -29.86
CA VAL A 169 16.66 -18.32 -29.06
C VAL A 169 16.96 -18.78 -27.62
N ALA A 170 16.73 -17.92 -26.65
CA ALA A 170 16.85 -18.21 -25.24
C ALA A 170 15.50 -18.05 -24.54
N TYR A 171 15.29 -18.77 -23.45
CA TYR A 171 14.10 -18.65 -22.63
C TYR A 171 14.53 -18.24 -21.22
N LEU A 172 13.88 -17.23 -20.68
CA LEU A 172 14.02 -16.84 -19.28
C LEU A 172 12.70 -17.10 -18.58
N GLY A 173 12.68 -18.14 -17.73
CA GLY A 173 11.43 -18.73 -17.29
C GLY A 173 10.67 -19.29 -18.49
N GLN A 174 9.53 -18.68 -18.81
CA GLN A 174 8.72 -19.06 -19.99
C GLN A 174 8.71 -17.97 -21.10
N ALA A 175 9.45 -16.88 -20.90
CA ALA A 175 9.51 -15.79 -21.86
C ALA A 175 10.55 -16.06 -22.95
N PRO A 176 10.16 -16.15 -24.22
CA PRO A 176 11.10 -16.30 -25.32
C PRO A 176 11.86 -14.99 -25.55
N GLY A 177 13.16 -15.12 -25.83
CA GLY A 177 14.05 -14.02 -26.07
C GLY A 177 15.16 -14.37 -27.04
N ALA A 178 16.00 -13.38 -27.34
CA ALA A 178 17.20 -13.57 -28.13
C ALA A 178 18.43 -13.53 -27.23
N GLU A 179 19.36 -14.42 -27.44
CA GLU A 179 20.72 -14.37 -26.92
C GLU A 179 21.65 -14.12 -28.10
N LEU A 180 22.43 -13.06 -28.02
CA LEU A 180 23.45 -12.67 -28.98
C LEU A 180 24.81 -12.82 -28.34
N ILE A 181 25.74 -13.49 -29.00
CA ILE A 181 27.08 -13.73 -28.47
C ILE A 181 28.05 -12.78 -29.17
N TYR A 182 28.66 -11.92 -28.35
CA TYR A 182 29.73 -11.04 -28.77
C TYR A 182 31.05 -11.52 -28.21
N GLN A 183 32.10 -11.37 -28.96
CA GLN A 183 33.48 -11.61 -28.56
C GLN A 183 34.25 -10.32 -28.50
N ILE A 184 35.03 -10.16 -27.43
CA ILE A 184 36.04 -9.12 -27.31
C ILE A 184 37.33 -9.76 -26.78
N ARG A 185 38.43 -9.67 -27.53
CA ARG A 185 39.66 -10.36 -27.19
C ARG A 185 39.44 -11.86 -26.99
N LYS A 186 39.58 -12.35 -25.73
CA LYS A 186 39.35 -13.76 -25.34
C LYS A 186 38.05 -13.96 -24.55
N HIS A 187 37.29 -12.87 -24.31
CA HIS A 187 36.07 -12.92 -23.53
C HIS A 187 34.85 -12.99 -24.44
N GLN A 188 33.87 -13.78 -24.02
CA GLN A 188 32.56 -13.82 -24.66
C GLN A 188 31.54 -13.08 -23.77
N ILE A 189 30.69 -12.31 -24.37
CA ILE A 189 29.63 -11.54 -23.73
C ILE A 189 28.31 -11.98 -24.33
N SER A 190 27.39 -12.44 -23.50
CA SER A 190 26.01 -12.70 -23.90
C SER A 190 25.19 -11.42 -23.75
N VAL A 191 24.44 -11.08 -24.77
CA VAL A 191 23.44 -10.01 -24.76
C VAL A 191 22.08 -10.65 -24.90
N PHE A 192 21.31 -10.64 -23.82
CA PHE A 192 19.96 -11.17 -23.80
C PHE A 192 18.96 -10.04 -24.06
N LEU A 193 17.96 -10.33 -24.88
CA LEU A 193 16.84 -9.42 -25.20
C LEU A 193 15.53 -10.13 -24.91
N PHE A 194 14.69 -9.50 -24.09
CA PHE A 194 13.35 -10.00 -23.75
C PHE A 194 12.35 -8.86 -23.82
N PRO A 195 11.06 -9.11 -24.02
CA PRO A 195 10.01 -8.12 -23.80
C PRO A 195 10.03 -7.62 -22.34
N GLU A 196 9.88 -6.30 -22.14
CA GLU A 196 9.99 -5.68 -20.82
C GLU A 196 8.92 -6.18 -19.84
N ASP A 197 7.70 -6.39 -20.32
CA ASP A 197 6.52 -6.80 -19.54
C ASP A 197 6.59 -8.26 -19.08
N LEU A 198 7.31 -9.11 -19.79
CA LEU A 198 7.40 -10.55 -19.50
C LEU A 198 8.49 -10.90 -18.49
N VAL A 199 9.43 -10.00 -18.24
CA VAL A 199 10.60 -10.26 -17.40
C VAL A 199 10.61 -9.32 -16.22
N GLY A 200 10.39 -9.85 -15.00
CA GLY A 200 10.42 -9.11 -13.74
C GLY A 200 11.82 -8.65 -13.30
N LEU A 201 12.76 -8.46 -14.23
CA LEU A 201 14.08 -7.91 -13.99
C LEU A 201 13.98 -6.40 -13.79
N GLY A 202 14.37 -5.91 -12.62
CA GLY A 202 14.50 -4.48 -12.36
C GLY A 202 15.54 -3.83 -13.30
N ALA A 203 15.27 -2.59 -13.73
CA ALA A 203 16.28 -1.82 -14.46
C ALA A 203 17.45 -1.49 -13.52
N ARG A 204 18.62 -2.04 -13.79
CA ARG A 204 19.87 -1.68 -13.13
C ARG A 204 20.74 -0.97 -14.17
N SER A 205 20.79 0.36 -14.11
CA SER A 205 21.60 1.15 -15.04
C SER A 205 23.10 1.11 -14.73
N ASN A 206 23.51 0.48 -13.64
CA ASN A 206 24.90 0.35 -13.24
C ASN A 206 25.35 -1.10 -13.39
N ILE A 207 26.64 -1.28 -13.77
CA ILE A 207 27.26 -2.59 -13.83
C ILE A 207 27.29 -3.17 -12.41
N THR A 208 26.69 -4.34 -12.25
CA THR A 208 26.63 -5.05 -10.97
C THR A 208 27.35 -6.40 -11.13
N LYS A 209 28.07 -6.85 -10.11
CA LYS A 209 28.63 -8.20 -10.10
C LYS A 209 27.58 -9.20 -9.63
N GLU A 210 27.39 -10.23 -10.42
CA GLU A 210 26.56 -11.37 -10.08
C GLU A 210 27.36 -12.64 -10.28
N ARG A 211 27.64 -13.38 -9.21
CA ARG A 211 28.45 -14.63 -9.24
C ARG A 211 29.76 -14.56 -10.04
N SER A 212 30.53 -13.49 -9.93
CA SER A 212 31.76 -13.24 -10.67
C SER A 212 31.61 -12.71 -12.10
N PHE A 213 30.38 -12.58 -12.62
CA PHE A 213 30.11 -11.93 -13.89
C PHE A 213 29.73 -10.47 -13.69
N ASN A 214 30.05 -9.64 -14.68
CA ASN A 214 29.53 -8.28 -14.77
C ASN A 214 28.19 -8.32 -15.50
N VAL A 215 27.23 -7.55 -14.99
CA VAL A 215 25.88 -7.47 -15.57
C VAL A 215 25.48 -6.00 -15.75
N GLU A 216 25.09 -5.61 -16.93
CA GLU A 216 24.46 -4.32 -17.20
C GLU A 216 23.09 -4.56 -17.81
N THR A 217 22.05 -3.86 -17.30
CA THR A 217 20.69 -4.01 -17.82
C THR A 217 20.01 -2.66 -18.00
N TRP A 218 19.29 -2.51 -19.10
CA TRP A 218 18.45 -1.34 -19.37
C TRP A 218 17.22 -1.74 -20.16
N THR A 219 16.26 -0.81 -20.25
CA THR A 219 15.08 -0.96 -21.09
C THR A 219 15.14 0.05 -22.22
N GLN A 220 14.81 -0.38 -23.41
CA GLN A 220 14.69 0.47 -24.59
C GLN A 220 13.73 -0.14 -25.60
N ASP A 221 12.83 0.68 -26.17
CA ASP A 221 11.85 0.29 -27.20
C ASP A 221 10.98 -0.93 -26.79
N GLY A 222 10.58 -0.99 -25.48
CA GLY A 222 9.78 -2.08 -24.93
C GLY A 222 10.54 -3.40 -24.72
N LEU A 223 11.87 -3.38 -24.91
CA LEU A 223 12.73 -4.53 -24.70
C LEU A 223 13.64 -4.31 -23.49
N ARG A 224 13.85 -5.38 -22.74
CA ARG A 224 14.85 -5.48 -21.69
C ARG A 224 16.14 -6.07 -22.29
N TYR A 225 17.20 -5.31 -22.22
CA TYR A 225 18.55 -5.72 -22.58
C TYR A 225 19.30 -6.12 -21.32
N VAL A 226 19.98 -7.26 -21.35
CA VAL A 226 20.87 -7.72 -20.28
C VAL A 226 22.19 -8.14 -20.92
N VAL A 227 23.25 -7.41 -20.63
CA VAL A 227 24.62 -7.74 -21.03
C VAL A 227 25.26 -8.52 -19.89
N PHE A 228 25.79 -9.69 -20.17
CA PHE A 228 26.27 -10.65 -19.17
C PHE A 228 27.61 -11.29 -19.62
N GLY A 229 28.61 -11.34 -18.72
CA GLY A 229 29.90 -11.95 -19.01
C GLY A 229 31.02 -11.57 -18.03
N ASP A 230 32.23 -11.96 -18.37
CA ASP A 230 33.43 -11.77 -17.53
C ASP A 230 34.40 -10.68 -18.06
N ALA A 231 34.05 -9.97 -19.13
CA ALA A 231 34.86 -8.89 -19.68
C ALA A 231 34.94 -7.66 -18.72
N ALA A 232 35.86 -6.75 -18.97
CA ALA A 232 36.03 -5.58 -18.14
C ALA A 232 34.78 -4.65 -18.13
N PRO A 233 34.49 -3.93 -17.04
CA PRO A 233 33.33 -3.02 -16.97
C PRO A 233 33.29 -1.98 -18.10
N GLU A 234 34.44 -1.51 -18.55
CA GLU A 234 34.55 -0.55 -19.67
C GLU A 234 34.07 -1.15 -20.99
N ASP A 235 34.38 -2.42 -21.24
CA ASP A 235 33.94 -3.15 -22.43
C ASP A 235 32.41 -3.33 -22.42
N PHE A 236 31.83 -3.60 -21.26
CA PHE A 236 30.37 -3.66 -21.08
C PHE A 236 29.72 -2.32 -21.42
N HIS A 237 30.24 -1.22 -20.88
CA HIS A 237 29.70 0.11 -21.14
C HIS A 237 29.79 0.47 -22.64
N ASN A 238 30.91 0.15 -23.28
CA ASN A 238 31.13 0.40 -24.70
C ASN A 238 30.12 -0.42 -25.55
N LEU A 239 29.97 -1.71 -25.27
CA LEU A 239 29.00 -2.55 -25.98
C LEU A 239 27.55 -2.07 -25.75
N ALA A 240 27.18 -1.73 -24.51
CA ALA A 240 25.87 -1.20 -24.18
C ALA A 240 25.60 0.14 -24.93
N THR A 241 26.60 1.00 -25.06
CA THR A 241 26.47 2.25 -25.80
C THR A 241 26.21 2.02 -27.29
N LEU A 242 26.92 1.05 -27.90
CA LEU A 242 26.69 0.66 -29.29
C LEU A 242 25.29 0.08 -29.52
N LEU A 243 24.83 -0.77 -28.58
CA LEU A 243 23.49 -1.36 -28.65
C LEU A 243 22.39 -0.30 -28.48
N LYS A 244 22.55 0.62 -27.51
CA LYS A 244 21.64 1.75 -27.29
C LYS A 244 21.53 2.66 -28.50
N ALA A 245 22.66 2.91 -29.20
CA ALA A 245 22.68 3.71 -30.43
C ALA A 245 21.98 3.00 -31.61
N ALA A 246 22.15 1.67 -31.73
CA ALA A 246 21.53 0.87 -32.78
C ALA A 246 20.01 0.77 -32.65
N ALA A 247 19.49 0.75 -31.44
CA ALA A 247 18.06 0.68 -31.20
C ALA A 247 17.33 1.97 -31.66
N ARG A 248 18.01 3.12 -31.66
CA ARG A 248 17.47 4.43 -32.08
C ARG A 248 17.48 4.63 -33.60
N SER A 249 18.12 3.76 -34.36
CA SER A 249 18.27 3.83 -35.85
C SER A 249 17.31 2.87 -36.58
#